data_d17fd3efa22010e02f729391b7209dbe
#
_entry.id   d17fd3efa22010e02f729391b7209dbe
#
_cell.length_a   1.000
_cell.length_b   1.000
_cell.length_c   1.000
_cell.angle_alpha   90.00
_cell.angle_beta   90.00
_cell.angle_gamma   90.00
#
_symmetry.space_group_name_H-M   'P 1'
#
loop_
_entity.id
_entity.type
_entity.pdbx_description
1 polymer ?
#
loop_
_entity_poly.entity_id
_entity_poly.type
_entity_poly.pdbx_seq_one_letter_code
_entity_poly.pdbx_strand_id
1 'polypeptide(L)'
;MGKAFIDHITFGVSDFGRSAAFYDQAFAPLGVKRLFDIPLGHLGGVRITGYGDGRPWFWIAEHDATRGKLHVAIRAKDRAAVDAFYREALAAGGSDNGAPGLRPHYDPDYYGAFVLDPDGHNIEAVCRDPA
;
A
#
# COMPACT_ATOMS: atom_id res chain seq x y z
N MET A 1 14.47 13.20 -12.93
CA MET A 1 13.82 12.54 -11.78
C MET A 1 14.86 11.95 -10.87
N GLY A 2 14.88 12.36 -9.63
CA GLY A 2 15.85 11.85 -8.66
C GLY A 2 15.53 10.43 -8.22
N LYS A 3 16.52 9.75 -7.68
CA LYS A 3 16.34 8.43 -7.09
C LYS A 3 15.70 8.58 -5.71
N ALA A 4 14.81 7.66 -5.36
CA ALA A 4 14.26 7.61 -4.02
C ALA A 4 15.33 7.14 -3.04
N PHE A 5 15.36 7.70 -1.83
CA PHE A 5 16.30 7.26 -0.80
C PHE A 5 15.79 6.05 -0.02
N ILE A 6 14.48 5.87 0.03
CA ILE A 6 13.91 4.69 0.69
C ILE A 6 13.96 3.54 -0.32
N ASP A 7 14.67 2.46 0.04
CA ASP A 7 14.79 1.28 -0.80
C ASP A 7 13.56 0.39 -0.65
N HIS A 8 13.21 0.05 0.57
CA HIS A 8 12.03 -0.77 0.86
C HIS A 8 11.59 -0.56 2.30
N ILE A 9 10.36 -0.96 2.58
CA ILE A 9 9.83 -1.00 3.94
C ILE A 9 9.33 -2.41 4.22
N THR A 10 9.34 -2.80 5.50
CA THR A 10 8.79 -4.07 5.96
C THR A 10 8.04 -3.80 7.25
N PHE A 11 6.83 -4.34 7.36
CA PHE A 11 6.10 -4.25 8.62
C PHE A 11 5.31 -5.53 8.87
N GLY A 12 5.01 -5.76 10.14
CA GLY A 12 4.28 -6.95 10.58
C GLY A 12 2.78 -6.77 10.43
N VAL A 13 2.09 -7.88 10.10
CA VAL A 13 0.63 -7.91 9.98
C VAL A 13 0.08 -9.00 10.90
N SER A 14 -1.13 -8.79 11.40
CA SER A 14 -1.74 -9.70 12.36
C SER A 14 -2.31 -10.97 11.70
N ASP A 15 -2.79 -10.85 10.46
CA ASP A 15 -3.36 -11.95 9.68
C ASP A 15 -2.78 -11.87 8.28
N PHE A 16 -1.79 -12.70 8.00
CA PHE A 16 -1.04 -12.63 6.75
C PHE A 16 -1.93 -12.85 5.53
N GLY A 17 -2.76 -13.90 5.55
CA GLY A 17 -3.63 -14.19 4.40
C GLY A 17 -4.59 -13.06 4.09
N ARG A 18 -5.16 -12.47 5.12
CA ARG A 18 -6.10 -11.35 4.99
C ARG A 18 -5.39 -10.10 4.45
N SER A 19 -4.23 -9.77 4.99
CA SER A 19 -3.47 -8.61 4.54
C SER A 19 -2.95 -8.81 3.11
N ALA A 20 -2.46 -10.00 2.78
CA ALA A 20 -2.01 -10.29 1.42
C ALA A 20 -3.15 -10.16 0.41
N ALA A 21 -4.32 -10.69 0.71
CA ALA A 21 -5.48 -10.55 -0.15
C ALA A 21 -5.89 -9.08 -0.33
N PHE A 22 -5.81 -8.30 0.75
CA PHE A 22 -6.09 -6.87 0.69
C PHE A 22 -5.13 -6.16 -0.27
N TYR A 23 -3.81 -6.36 -0.09
CA TYR A 23 -2.82 -5.66 -0.90
C TYR A 23 -2.79 -6.15 -2.35
N ASP A 24 -3.05 -7.44 -2.59
CA ASP A 24 -3.18 -7.96 -3.96
C ASP A 24 -4.23 -7.18 -4.74
N GLN A 25 -5.36 -6.89 -4.11
CA GLN A 25 -6.47 -6.21 -4.77
C GLN A 25 -6.30 -4.69 -4.78
N ALA A 26 -5.92 -4.11 -3.66
CA ALA A 26 -5.82 -2.66 -3.51
C ALA A 26 -4.72 -2.06 -4.38
N PHE A 27 -3.59 -2.76 -4.51
CA PHE A 27 -2.42 -2.27 -5.24
C PHE A 27 -2.47 -2.52 -6.75
N ALA A 28 -3.33 -3.41 -7.22
CA ALA A 28 -3.43 -3.71 -8.65
C ALA A 28 -3.66 -2.46 -9.51
N PRO A 29 -4.59 -1.54 -9.14
CA PRO A 29 -4.78 -0.32 -9.93
C PRO A 29 -3.56 0.59 -9.97
N LEU A 30 -2.63 0.46 -9.03
CA LEU A 30 -1.42 1.26 -8.97
C LEU A 30 -0.28 0.64 -9.76
N GLY A 31 -0.50 -0.54 -10.38
CA GLY A 31 0.55 -1.26 -11.07
C GLY A 31 1.54 -1.94 -10.13
N VAL A 32 1.15 -2.11 -8.89
CA VAL A 32 1.99 -2.74 -7.86
C VAL A 32 1.47 -4.15 -7.61
N LYS A 33 2.36 -5.13 -7.74
CA LYS A 33 2.00 -6.54 -7.68
C LYS A 33 2.83 -7.27 -6.64
N ARG A 34 2.30 -8.41 -6.19
CA ARG A 34 3.09 -9.35 -5.40
C ARG A 34 4.16 -9.94 -6.33
N LEU A 35 5.43 -9.71 -5.98
CA LEU A 35 6.56 -10.13 -6.81
C LEU A 35 7.38 -11.22 -6.18
N PHE A 36 7.37 -11.34 -4.87
CA PHE A 36 8.27 -12.26 -4.20
C PHE A 36 7.67 -12.76 -2.89
N ASP A 37 7.65 -14.07 -2.72
CA ASP A 37 7.27 -14.73 -1.47
C ASP A 37 8.50 -15.44 -0.92
N ILE A 38 8.83 -15.16 0.33
CA ILE A 38 9.91 -15.88 1.00
C ILE A 38 9.29 -17.16 1.57
N PRO A 39 9.78 -18.34 1.14
CA PRO A 39 9.19 -19.61 1.57
C PRO A 39 9.23 -19.81 3.09
N LEU A 40 8.20 -20.47 3.60
CA LEU A 40 8.20 -20.94 4.97
C LEU A 40 9.45 -21.78 5.24
N GLY A 41 10.02 -21.63 6.42
CA GLY A 41 11.22 -22.34 6.79
C GLY A 41 12.51 -21.54 6.66
N HIS A 42 12.57 -20.58 5.74
CA HIS A 42 13.74 -19.70 5.65
C HIS A 42 13.87 -18.79 6.86
N LEU A 43 12.75 -18.38 7.43
CA LEU A 43 12.69 -17.45 8.55
C LEU A 43 11.92 -18.08 9.74
N GLY A 44 12.16 -19.36 10.02
CA GLY A 44 11.52 -20.04 11.13
C GLY A 44 10.02 -20.24 10.95
N GLY A 45 9.57 -20.41 9.71
CA GLY A 45 8.15 -20.60 9.41
C GLY A 45 7.36 -19.33 9.21
N VAL A 46 8.00 -18.15 9.28
CA VAL A 46 7.34 -16.87 9.07
C VAL A 46 7.13 -16.63 7.58
N ARG A 47 5.93 -16.22 7.22
CA ARG A 47 5.62 -15.85 5.83
C ARG A 47 5.93 -14.38 5.60
N ILE A 48 6.60 -14.08 4.49
CA ILE A 48 6.89 -12.71 4.08
C ILE A 48 6.63 -12.61 2.58
N THR A 49 5.97 -11.55 2.16
CA THR A 49 5.76 -11.30 0.74
C THR A 49 6.07 -9.84 0.41
N GLY A 50 6.61 -9.62 -0.78
CA GLY A 50 7.01 -8.30 -1.24
C GLY A 50 6.25 -7.87 -2.48
N TYR A 51 5.85 -6.61 -2.49
CA TYR A 51 5.10 -5.97 -3.57
C TYR A 51 5.94 -4.89 -4.23
N GLY A 52 5.77 -4.73 -5.51
CA GLY A 52 6.47 -3.69 -6.25
C GLY A 52 6.05 -3.63 -7.71
N ASP A 53 6.77 -2.84 -8.49
CA ASP A 53 6.49 -2.60 -9.90
C ASP A 53 7.68 -2.97 -10.81
N GLY A 54 8.48 -3.90 -10.36
CA GLY A 54 9.68 -4.37 -11.08
C GLY A 54 10.57 -5.09 -10.11
N ARG A 55 10.74 -4.52 -8.95
CA ARG A 55 11.36 -5.18 -7.81
C ARG A 55 10.54 -4.87 -6.56
N PRO A 56 10.57 -5.74 -5.55
CA PRO A 56 9.77 -5.51 -4.35
C PRO A 56 10.36 -4.40 -3.48
N TRP A 57 9.48 -3.53 -3.00
CA TRP A 57 9.87 -2.46 -2.08
C TRP A 57 8.87 -2.25 -0.94
N PHE A 58 7.79 -3.03 -0.93
CA PHE A 58 6.76 -2.97 0.11
C PHE A 58 6.53 -4.40 0.61
N TRP A 59 6.95 -4.68 1.85
CA TRP A 59 6.93 -6.04 2.38
C TRP A 59 6.02 -6.14 3.58
N ILE A 60 5.25 -7.22 3.63
CA ILE A 60 4.48 -7.58 4.82
C ILE A 60 4.98 -8.91 5.35
N ALA A 61 5.03 -9.01 6.67
CA ALA A 61 5.58 -10.17 7.34
C ALA A 61 4.61 -10.70 8.40
N GLU A 62 4.57 -12.02 8.54
CA GLU A 62 3.78 -12.69 9.56
C GLU A 62 4.53 -12.65 10.90
N HIS A 63 4.50 -11.49 11.52
CA HIS A 63 5.10 -11.23 12.82
C HIS A 63 4.05 -10.62 13.73
N ASP A 64 4.47 -10.19 14.92
CA ASP A 64 3.62 -9.31 15.71
C ASP A 64 3.28 -8.10 14.86
N ALA A 65 2.00 -7.77 14.80
CA ALA A 65 1.54 -6.65 14.00
C ALA A 65 2.25 -5.36 14.42
N THR A 66 2.74 -4.61 13.43
CA THR A 66 3.31 -3.30 13.68
C THR A 66 2.24 -2.39 14.28
N ARG A 67 2.56 -1.71 15.35
CA ARG A 67 1.63 -0.88 16.11
C ARG A 67 1.97 0.59 15.96
N GLY A 68 1.00 1.43 16.30
CA GLY A 68 1.15 2.86 16.21
C GLY A 68 0.62 3.39 14.88
N LYS A 69 1.09 4.58 14.49
CA LYS A 69 0.57 5.27 13.31
C LYS A 69 1.49 5.09 12.13
N LEU A 70 1.37 3.96 11.45
CA LEU A 70 2.08 3.77 10.19
C LEU A 70 1.29 4.42 9.07
N HIS A 71 1.96 5.21 8.25
CA HIS A 71 1.38 5.87 7.09
C HIS A 71 2.33 5.70 5.91
N VAL A 72 1.85 5.08 4.84
CA VAL A 72 2.63 4.86 3.62
C VAL A 72 1.82 5.37 2.44
N ALA A 73 2.43 6.24 1.63
CA ALA A 73 1.79 6.78 0.43
C ALA A 73 2.47 6.20 -0.80
N ILE A 74 1.66 5.66 -1.71
CA ILE A 74 2.12 5.07 -2.96
C ILE A 74 1.76 6.03 -4.09
N ARG A 75 2.72 6.33 -4.95
CA ARG A 75 2.48 7.20 -6.10
C ARG A 75 1.63 6.49 -7.13
N ALA A 76 0.56 7.15 -7.56
CA ALA A 76 -0.29 6.71 -8.66
C ALA A 76 0.07 7.48 -9.93
N LYS A 77 -0.06 6.83 -11.08
CA LYS A 77 0.28 7.45 -12.37
C LYS A 77 -0.70 8.54 -12.78
N ASP A 78 -1.95 8.47 -12.32
CA ASP A 78 -2.99 9.44 -12.65
C ASP A 78 -4.09 9.41 -11.58
N ARG A 79 -5.04 10.33 -11.69
CA ARG A 79 -6.13 10.42 -10.73
C ARG A 79 -7.09 9.24 -10.81
N ALA A 80 -7.26 8.68 -12.00
CA ALA A 80 -8.11 7.48 -12.17
C ALA A 80 -7.56 6.30 -11.38
N ALA A 81 -6.23 6.16 -11.33
CA ALA A 81 -5.60 5.10 -10.53
C ALA A 81 -5.81 5.31 -9.03
N VAL A 82 -5.82 6.56 -8.56
CA VAL A 82 -6.15 6.88 -7.16
C VAL A 82 -7.58 6.47 -6.85
N ASP A 83 -8.53 6.83 -7.73
CA ASP A 83 -9.94 6.47 -7.56
C ASP A 83 -10.11 4.94 -7.52
N ALA A 84 -9.44 4.25 -8.42
CA ALA A 84 -9.52 2.79 -8.50
C ALA A 84 -8.90 2.11 -7.27
N PHE A 85 -7.77 2.62 -6.78
CA PHE A 85 -7.17 2.14 -5.54
C PHE A 85 -8.18 2.21 -4.38
N TYR A 86 -8.82 3.35 -4.21
CA TYR A 86 -9.77 3.56 -3.12
C TYR A 86 -10.93 2.55 -3.21
N ARG A 87 -11.53 2.43 -4.40
CA ARG A 87 -12.63 1.50 -4.62
C ARG A 87 -12.23 0.06 -4.34
N GLU A 88 -11.08 -0.37 -4.87
CA GLU A 88 -10.62 -1.75 -4.70
C GLU A 88 -10.19 -2.04 -3.26
N ALA A 89 -9.56 -1.07 -2.61
CA ALA A 89 -9.15 -1.23 -1.22
C ALA A 89 -10.35 -1.41 -0.29
N LEU A 90 -11.41 -0.63 -0.49
CA LEU A 90 -12.64 -0.80 0.30
C LEU A 90 -13.28 -2.15 0.02
N ALA A 91 -13.32 -2.57 -1.25
CA ALA A 91 -13.87 -3.87 -1.62
C ALA A 91 -13.09 -5.03 -1.02
N ALA A 92 -11.78 -4.82 -0.80
CA ALA A 92 -10.89 -5.85 -0.26
C ALA A 92 -10.84 -5.88 1.27
N GLY A 93 -11.69 -5.11 1.95
CA GLY A 93 -11.79 -5.14 3.41
C GLY A 93 -11.14 -3.95 4.11
N GLY A 94 -10.65 -2.97 3.38
CA GLY A 94 -10.14 -1.74 3.96
C GLY A 94 -11.26 -0.83 4.44
N SER A 95 -10.90 0.18 5.23
CA SER A 95 -11.85 1.16 5.75
C SER A 95 -11.52 2.54 5.21
N ASP A 96 -12.55 3.34 4.94
CA ASP A 96 -12.37 4.72 4.49
C ASP A 96 -11.60 5.54 5.51
N ASN A 97 -10.59 6.27 5.03
CA ASN A 97 -9.82 7.22 5.83
C ASN A 97 -9.61 8.52 5.05
N GLY A 98 -10.32 8.73 3.97
CA GLY A 98 -10.27 9.92 3.13
C GLY A 98 -10.54 9.59 1.68
N ALA A 99 -11.75 9.94 1.20
CA ALA A 99 -12.15 9.67 -0.19
C ALA A 99 -11.27 10.41 -1.20
N PRO A 100 -11.19 9.91 -2.43
CA PRO A 100 -10.39 10.56 -3.46
C PRO A 100 -10.77 12.03 -3.66
N GLY A 101 -9.76 12.89 -3.76
CA GLY A 101 -9.99 14.30 -3.97
C GLY A 101 -8.71 15.11 -3.83
N LEU A 102 -8.83 16.38 -4.20
CA LEU A 102 -7.71 17.32 -4.05
C LEU A 102 -7.47 17.65 -2.59
N ARG A 103 -6.20 17.79 -2.26
CA ARG A 103 -5.73 18.25 -0.93
C ARG A 103 -4.87 19.51 -1.15
N PRO A 104 -5.50 20.65 -1.50
CA PRO A 104 -4.73 21.83 -1.91
C PRO A 104 -3.84 22.41 -0.82
N HIS A 105 -4.12 22.10 0.46
CA HIS A 105 -3.27 22.50 1.56
C HIS A 105 -1.92 21.77 1.59
N TYR A 106 -1.80 20.64 0.89
CA TYR A 106 -0.52 19.95 0.73
C TYR A 106 0.21 20.48 -0.51
N ASP A 107 -0.53 20.60 -1.63
CA ASP A 107 -0.01 21.00 -2.93
C ASP A 107 -1.20 21.22 -3.85
N PRO A 108 -1.18 22.20 -4.78
CA PRO A 108 -2.33 22.49 -5.65
C PRO A 108 -2.83 21.29 -6.46
N ASP A 109 -1.92 20.39 -6.84
CA ASP A 109 -2.28 19.24 -7.66
C ASP A 109 -2.29 17.92 -6.86
N TYR A 110 -2.24 18.00 -5.53
CA TYR A 110 -2.22 16.81 -4.69
C TYR A 110 -3.59 16.15 -4.69
N TYR A 111 -3.71 15.04 -5.42
CA TYR A 111 -4.93 14.25 -5.48
C TYR A 111 -4.69 12.93 -4.80
N GLY A 112 -5.34 12.70 -3.69
CA GLY A 112 -5.07 11.53 -2.86
C GLY A 112 -6.31 10.85 -2.34
N ALA A 113 -6.14 9.60 -1.94
CA ALA A 113 -7.15 8.82 -1.25
C ALA A 113 -6.46 8.00 -0.16
N PHE A 114 -7.15 7.82 0.95
CA PHE A 114 -6.60 7.21 2.16
C PHE A 114 -7.51 6.07 2.61
N VAL A 115 -6.92 4.93 2.89
CA VAL A 115 -7.65 3.74 3.36
C VAL A 115 -6.89 3.15 4.53
N LEU A 116 -7.61 2.65 5.53
CA LEU A 116 -6.99 1.83 6.57
C LEU A 116 -6.95 0.39 6.10
N ASP A 117 -5.79 -0.25 6.22
CA ASP A 117 -5.63 -1.65 5.90
C ASP A 117 -6.27 -2.53 7.00
N PRO A 118 -6.26 -3.87 6.87
CA PRO A 118 -6.88 -4.74 7.87
C PRO A 118 -6.36 -4.56 9.30
N ASP A 119 -5.14 -4.06 9.47
CA ASP A 119 -4.56 -3.79 10.79
C ASP A 119 -4.71 -2.33 11.23
N GLY A 120 -5.36 -1.50 10.42
CA GLY A 120 -5.58 -0.08 10.75
C GLY A 120 -4.46 0.84 10.33
N HIS A 121 -3.52 0.40 9.48
CA HIS A 121 -2.47 1.25 8.96
C HIS A 121 -3.01 2.15 7.86
N ASN A 122 -2.55 3.39 7.81
CA ASN A 122 -2.96 4.38 6.83
C ASN A 122 -2.19 4.18 5.53
N ILE A 123 -2.89 3.71 4.51
CA ILE A 123 -2.31 3.49 3.18
C ILE A 123 -2.94 4.48 2.23
N GLU A 124 -2.11 5.20 1.52
CA GLU A 124 -2.53 6.29 0.65
C GLU A 124 -2.08 6.03 -0.78
N ALA A 125 -2.91 6.41 -1.75
CA ALA A 125 -2.47 6.56 -3.13
C ALA A 125 -2.52 8.06 -3.46
N VAL A 126 -1.48 8.57 -4.10
CA VAL A 126 -1.38 9.99 -4.43
C VAL A 126 -0.88 10.20 -5.85
N CYS A 127 -1.54 11.11 -6.55
CA CYS A 127 -1.09 11.63 -7.85
C CYS A 127 -0.84 13.13 -7.68
N ARG A 128 0.35 13.58 -8.09
CA ARG A 128 0.72 14.99 -7.99
C ARG A 128 0.69 15.71 -9.34
N ASP A 129 0.26 15.01 -10.39
CA ASP A 129 0.17 15.60 -11.71
C ASP A 129 -1.16 16.33 -11.88
N PRO A 130 -1.20 17.43 -12.65
CA PRO A 130 -2.47 18.09 -12.97
C PRO A 130 -3.43 17.13 -13.68
N ALA A 131 -4.71 17.40 -13.53
CA ALA A 131 -5.74 16.59 -14.19
C ALA A 131 -5.66 16.70 -15.70
#